data_00e94ef2f348dcc4319b24599192afb5
#
_entry.id   00e94ef2f348dcc4319b24599192afb5
#
_cell.length_a   1.000
_cell.length_b   1.000
_cell.length_c   1.000
_cell.angle_alpha   90.00
_cell.angle_beta   90.00
_cell.angle_gamma   90.00
#
_symmetry.space_group_name_H-M   'P 1'
#
loop_
_entity.id
_entity.type
_entity.pdbx_description
1 polymer ?
#
loop_
_entity_poly.entity_id
_entity_poly.type
_entity_poly.pdbx_seq_one_letter_code
_entity_poly.pdbx_strand_id
1 'polypeptide(L)'
;MIRTCSIPSYIPFLLVTAISCGPSSPTPDGSSTPASSPPPIMHAEPNNTGDPEAIRPFVINVPGAVLEDLQNRLARTRLPDQIPGTAWDYGTNRDYLEELLDYWQHDFDWRAQERMLNAFDQFKTTVDGLDVHFIHQRSPHENALPLILTHGWPGSFMEFHKIIGPLTD
;
A
#
# COMPACT_ATOMS: atom_id res chain seq x y z
N MET A 1 13.48 43.74 -7.02
CA MET A 1 12.04 44.04 -7.28
C MET A 1 11.31 42.71 -7.29
N ILE A 2 10.74 42.30 -6.16
CA ILE A 2 10.02 41.03 -5.97
C ILE A 2 8.53 41.36 -6.05
N ARG A 3 7.85 40.83 -7.07
CA ARG A 3 6.39 40.95 -7.20
C ARG A 3 5.72 39.83 -6.46
N THR A 4 5.03 40.15 -5.39
CA THR A 4 4.11 39.28 -4.67
C THR A 4 2.83 39.10 -5.47
N CYS A 5 2.51 37.85 -5.81
CA CYS A 5 1.25 37.45 -6.43
C CYS A 5 0.25 37.08 -5.31
N SER A 6 -0.82 37.89 -5.21
CA SER A 6 -1.90 37.68 -4.23
C SER A 6 -2.94 36.74 -4.84
N ILE A 7 -3.26 35.64 -4.13
CA ILE A 7 -4.33 34.70 -4.49
C ILE A 7 -5.61 35.08 -3.74
N PRO A 8 -6.73 35.33 -4.40
CA PRO A 8 -7.99 35.60 -3.70
C PRO A 8 -8.67 34.29 -3.27
N SER A 9 -8.96 34.20 -1.97
CA SER A 9 -9.81 33.19 -1.36
C SER A 9 -11.26 33.39 -1.75
N TYR A 10 -11.85 32.50 -2.52
CA TYR A 10 -13.28 32.32 -2.60
C TYR A 10 -13.59 30.81 -2.61
N ILE A 11 -14.12 30.32 -1.50
CA ILE A 11 -14.72 28.98 -1.39
C ILE A 11 -16.25 29.20 -1.37
N PRO A 12 -17.01 28.71 -2.35
CA PRO A 12 -18.45 28.66 -2.21
C PRO A 12 -18.85 27.38 -1.48
N PHE A 13 -19.55 27.56 -0.39
CA PHE A 13 -20.29 26.54 0.34
C PHE A 13 -21.37 25.95 -0.57
N LEU A 14 -21.28 24.68 -0.94
CA LEU A 14 -22.37 23.97 -1.62
C LEU A 14 -23.20 23.24 -0.58
N LEU A 15 -24.42 23.74 -0.39
CA LEU A 15 -25.46 23.15 0.43
C LEU A 15 -26.06 21.96 -0.33
N VAL A 16 -25.83 20.72 0.12
CA VAL A 16 -26.48 19.53 -0.45
C VAL A 16 -27.76 19.27 0.34
N THR A 17 -28.90 19.55 -0.28
CA THR A 17 -30.20 19.14 0.23
C THR A 17 -30.48 17.69 -0.08
N ALA A 18 -30.65 16.88 0.97
CA ALA A 18 -31.06 15.50 0.86
C ALA A 18 -32.53 15.40 0.46
N ILE A 19 -32.82 14.79 -0.68
CA ILE A 19 -34.16 14.39 -1.08
C ILE A 19 -34.38 12.96 -0.59
N SER A 20 -35.29 12.83 0.37
CA SER A 20 -35.79 11.56 0.88
C SER A 20 -36.83 11.00 -0.09
N CYS A 21 -36.57 9.87 -0.74
CA CYS A 21 -37.59 9.03 -1.36
C CYS A 21 -37.80 7.80 -0.50
N GLY A 22 -38.99 7.63 -0.02
CA GLY A 22 -39.46 6.51 0.81
C GLY A 22 -39.63 5.19 0.04
N PRO A 23 -39.97 4.08 0.73
CA PRO A 23 -39.62 2.74 0.31
C PRO A 23 -40.69 2.06 -0.55
N SER A 24 -40.23 1.29 -1.53
CA SER A 24 -41.00 0.20 -2.12
C SER A 24 -40.13 -1.05 -2.09
N SER A 25 -40.42 -1.96 -1.18
CA SER A 25 -39.79 -3.29 -1.12
C SER A 25 -40.39 -4.21 -2.17
N PRO A 26 -39.59 -4.97 -2.88
CA PRO A 26 -39.92 -6.34 -3.21
C PRO A 26 -39.00 -7.30 -2.47
N THR A 27 -39.59 -8.27 -1.81
CA THR A 27 -38.95 -9.47 -1.26
C THR A 27 -38.34 -10.27 -2.39
N PRO A 28 -37.08 -10.68 -2.34
CA PRO A 28 -36.60 -11.83 -3.07
C PRO A 28 -36.36 -12.98 -2.10
N ASP A 29 -37.13 -14.06 -2.25
CA ASP A 29 -36.71 -15.39 -1.91
C ASP A 29 -35.43 -15.73 -2.71
N GLY A 30 -34.41 -16.16 -2.02
CA GLY A 30 -33.16 -16.57 -2.63
C GLY A 30 -32.10 -16.80 -1.57
N SER A 31 -32.08 -18.00 -0.99
CA SER A 31 -31.00 -18.52 -0.14
C SER A 31 -29.66 -18.42 -0.86
N SER A 32 -28.97 -17.30 -0.72
CA SER A 32 -27.56 -17.20 -1.04
C SER A 32 -26.77 -17.35 0.25
N THR A 33 -26.13 -18.47 0.42
CA THR A 33 -25.10 -18.72 1.44
C THR A 33 -24.08 -17.59 1.36
N PRO A 34 -23.82 -16.86 2.47
CA PRO A 34 -22.80 -15.83 2.46
C PRO A 34 -21.45 -16.47 2.18
N ALA A 35 -20.75 -15.95 1.18
CA ALA A 35 -19.37 -16.32 0.91
C ALA A 35 -18.56 -16.08 2.20
N SER A 36 -17.98 -17.14 2.74
CA SER A 36 -17.11 -17.09 3.90
C SER A 36 -15.99 -16.08 3.64
N SER A 37 -15.93 -15.02 4.41
CA SER A 37 -14.80 -14.11 4.43
C SER A 37 -13.53 -14.91 4.72
N PRO A 38 -12.42 -14.68 4.00
CA PRO A 38 -11.17 -15.35 4.30
C PRO A 38 -10.79 -15.02 5.75
N PRO A 39 -10.22 -15.99 6.51
CA PRO A 39 -9.80 -15.74 7.87
C PRO A 39 -8.76 -14.60 7.88
N PRO A 40 -8.75 -13.75 8.93
CA PRO A 40 -7.72 -12.72 9.08
C PRO A 40 -6.35 -13.40 9.08
N ILE A 41 -5.42 -12.87 8.30
CA ILE A 41 -4.03 -13.35 8.28
C ILE A 41 -3.45 -13.04 9.65
N MET A 42 -3.44 -14.04 10.53
CA MET A 42 -2.75 -13.96 11.81
C MET A 42 -1.24 -14.07 11.51
N HIS A 43 -0.58 -12.93 11.49
CA HIS A 43 0.87 -12.94 11.63
C HIS A 43 1.18 -13.55 13.00
N ALA A 44 1.96 -14.64 13.04
CA ALA A 44 2.45 -15.21 14.29
C ALA A 44 3.34 -14.15 14.95
N GLU A 45 2.79 -13.46 15.95
CA GLU A 45 3.54 -12.54 16.78
C GLU A 45 4.59 -13.35 17.55
N PRO A 46 5.87 -12.96 17.54
CA PRO A 46 6.84 -13.52 18.47
C PRO A 46 6.35 -13.20 19.88
N ASN A 47 6.31 -14.19 20.78
CA ASN A 47 5.96 -14.03 22.19
C ASN A 47 6.79 -12.89 22.81
N ASN A 48 6.24 -11.69 22.81
CA ASN A 48 6.87 -10.51 23.38
C ASN A 48 6.37 -10.36 24.83
N THR A 49 7.12 -10.88 25.79
CA THR A 49 6.90 -10.66 27.22
C THR A 49 7.60 -9.38 27.74
N GLY A 50 8.06 -8.51 26.83
CA GLY A 50 8.81 -7.30 27.10
C GLY A 50 8.00 -6.00 26.84
N ASP A 51 8.68 -4.87 26.93
CA ASP A 51 8.18 -3.55 26.64
C ASP A 51 7.57 -3.49 25.20
N PRO A 52 6.28 -3.16 25.04
CA PRO A 52 5.65 -3.07 23.72
C PRO A 52 6.30 -1.98 22.84
N GLU A 53 6.88 -0.94 23.41
CA GLU A 53 7.57 0.13 22.69
C GLU A 53 9.02 -0.20 22.32
N ALA A 54 9.53 -1.37 22.74
CA ALA A 54 10.88 -1.80 22.39
C ALA A 54 11.06 -1.88 20.87
N ILE A 55 12.20 -1.37 20.38
CA ILE A 55 12.59 -1.51 18.97
C ILE A 55 13.04 -2.95 18.71
N ARG A 56 12.41 -3.61 17.79
CA ARG A 56 12.66 -5.02 17.43
C ARG A 56 13.13 -5.14 15.99
N PRO A 57 14.19 -5.92 15.70
CA PRO A 57 14.56 -6.24 14.32
C PRO A 57 13.38 -6.86 13.57
N PHE A 58 13.26 -6.52 12.30
CA PHE A 58 12.22 -7.04 11.42
C PHE A 58 12.81 -7.56 10.11
N VAL A 59 12.29 -8.67 9.62
CA VAL A 59 12.65 -9.24 8.32
C VAL A 59 11.37 -9.52 7.55
N ILE A 60 11.29 -9.07 6.31
CA ILE A 60 10.18 -9.38 5.42
C ILE A 60 10.27 -10.87 5.07
N ASN A 61 9.26 -11.63 5.44
CA ASN A 61 9.14 -13.04 5.11
C ASN A 61 7.67 -13.39 4.88
N VAL A 62 7.19 -13.14 3.67
CA VAL A 62 5.79 -13.41 3.31
C VAL A 62 5.57 -14.92 3.19
N PRO A 63 4.62 -15.51 3.94
CA PRO A 63 4.33 -16.93 3.83
C PRO A 63 3.99 -17.37 2.41
N GLY A 64 4.43 -18.58 2.01
CA GLY A 64 4.14 -19.12 0.68
C GLY A 64 2.67 -19.15 0.33
N ALA A 65 1.82 -19.52 1.28
CA ALA A 65 0.36 -19.54 1.10
C ALA A 65 -0.24 -18.16 0.74
N VAL A 66 0.36 -17.06 1.24
CA VAL A 66 -0.06 -15.69 0.88
C VAL A 66 0.28 -15.38 -0.57
N LEU A 67 1.45 -15.83 -1.03
CA LEU A 67 1.86 -15.66 -2.44
C LEU A 67 1.03 -16.54 -3.37
N GLU A 68 0.68 -17.74 -2.94
CA GLU A 68 -0.25 -18.61 -3.69
C GLU A 68 -1.65 -17.99 -3.79
N ASP A 69 -2.16 -17.39 -2.70
CA ASP A 69 -3.42 -16.65 -2.74
C ASP A 69 -3.35 -15.46 -3.70
N LEU A 70 -2.25 -14.70 -3.68
CA LEU A 70 -2.02 -13.61 -4.64
C LEU A 70 -2.10 -14.13 -6.08
N GLN A 71 -1.39 -15.21 -6.41
CA GLN A 71 -1.41 -15.80 -7.75
C GLN A 71 -2.83 -16.22 -8.17
N ASN A 72 -3.56 -16.87 -7.27
CA ASN A 72 -4.94 -17.28 -7.51
C ASN A 72 -5.89 -16.09 -7.72
N ARG A 73 -5.63 -14.94 -7.07
CA ARG A 73 -6.41 -13.71 -7.23
C ARG A 73 -6.08 -13.01 -8.53
N LEU A 74 -4.81 -12.93 -8.91
CA LEU A 74 -4.37 -12.39 -10.19
C LEU A 74 -5.01 -13.15 -11.37
N ALA A 75 -4.96 -14.48 -11.33
CA ALA A 75 -5.58 -15.34 -12.36
C ALA A 75 -7.10 -15.14 -12.53
N ARG A 76 -7.78 -14.63 -11.49
CA ARG A 76 -9.23 -14.39 -11.50
C ARG A 76 -9.59 -12.91 -11.54
N THR A 77 -8.64 -12.04 -11.86
CA THR A 77 -8.89 -10.60 -11.94
C THR A 77 -9.91 -10.30 -13.04
N ARG A 78 -10.91 -9.49 -12.69
CA ARG A 78 -11.91 -8.97 -13.62
C ARG A 78 -11.64 -7.50 -13.82
N LEU A 79 -11.27 -7.12 -15.03
CA LEU A 79 -11.04 -5.73 -15.40
C LEU A 79 -12.38 -5.06 -15.79
N PRO A 80 -12.52 -3.76 -15.50
CA PRO A 80 -13.67 -2.99 -16.00
C PRO A 80 -13.63 -2.88 -17.53
N ASP A 81 -14.79 -2.60 -18.10
CA ASP A 81 -14.88 -2.29 -19.53
C ASP A 81 -14.21 -0.96 -19.85
N GLN A 82 -13.66 -0.87 -21.05
CA GLN A 82 -13.08 0.38 -21.60
C GLN A 82 -13.91 0.83 -22.80
N ILE A 83 -14.13 2.13 -22.92
CA ILE A 83 -14.78 2.71 -24.12
C ILE A 83 -13.86 2.49 -25.31
N PRO A 84 -14.34 1.90 -26.41
CA PRO A 84 -13.51 1.62 -27.57
C PRO A 84 -12.84 2.89 -28.14
N GLY A 85 -11.54 2.80 -28.45
CA GLY A 85 -10.77 3.88 -29.06
C GLY A 85 -10.30 4.99 -28.13
N THR A 86 -10.56 4.89 -26.79
CA THR A 86 -10.18 5.94 -25.83
C THR A 86 -8.77 5.81 -25.28
N ALA A 87 -8.14 4.64 -25.42
CA ALA A 87 -6.78 4.37 -24.91
C ALA A 87 -6.59 4.87 -23.44
N TRP A 88 -5.82 5.94 -23.24
CA TRP A 88 -5.52 6.54 -21.94
C TRP A 88 -6.39 7.75 -21.57
N ASP A 89 -7.32 8.16 -22.41
CA ASP A 89 -8.05 9.43 -22.25
C ASP A 89 -8.92 9.49 -20.99
N TYR A 90 -9.42 8.34 -20.52
CA TYR A 90 -10.29 8.23 -19.35
C TYR A 90 -9.71 7.41 -18.20
N GLY A 91 -8.42 7.16 -18.23
CA GLY A 91 -7.74 6.42 -17.18
C GLY A 91 -6.75 5.41 -17.73
N THR A 92 -6.46 4.36 -16.95
CA THR A 92 -5.49 3.33 -17.35
C THR A 92 -6.00 2.55 -18.54
N ASN A 93 -5.16 2.45 -19.58
CA ASN A 93 -5.45 1.62 -20.75
C ASN A 93 -5.63 0.16 -20.33
N ARG A 94 -6.69 -0.50 -20.80
CA ARG A 94 -7.03 -1.86 -20.42
C ARG A 94 -6.00 -2.88 -20.90
N ASP A 95 -5.55 -2.77 -22.15
CA ASP A 95 -4.59 -3.71 -22.73
C ASP A 95 -3.27 -3.67 -21.95
N TYR A 96 -2.79 -2.45 -21.62
CA TYR A 96 -1.63 -2.27 -20.74
C TYR A 96 -1.83 -2.91 -19.36
N LEU A 97 -3.03 -2.79 -18.78
CA LEU A 97 -3.31 -3.39 -17.47
C LEU A 97 -3.35 -4.92 -17.55
N GLU A 98 -3.83 -5.49 -18.64
CA GLU A 98 -3.79 -6.94 -18.90
C GLU A 98 -2.34 -7.43 -19.00
N GLU A 99 -1.47 -6.74 -19.75
CA GLU A 99 -0.03 -7.04 -19.83
C GLU A 99 0.67 -6.95 -18.47
N LEU A 100 0.34 -5.93 -17.68
CA LEU A 100 0.90 -5.75 -16.33
C LEU A 100 0.48 -6.87 -15.38
N LEU A 101 -0.76 -7.32 -15.44
CA LEU A 101 -1.27 -8.42 -14.63
C LEU A 101 -0.62 -9.76 -15.03
N ASP A 102 -0.43 -9.98 -16.32
CA ASP A 102 0.26 -11.16 -16.84
C ASP A 102 1.71 -11.21 -16.36
N TYR A 103 2.45 -10.09 -16.49
CA TYR A 103 3.79 -9.96 -15.94
C TYR A 103 3.82 -10.20 -14.42
N TRP A 104 2.89 -9.63 -13.66
CA TRP A 104 2.84 -9.79 -12.21
C TRP A 104 2.56 -11.24 -11.81
N GLN A 105 1.74 -11.92 -12.58
CA GLN A 105 1.39 -13.32 -12.33
C GLN A 105 2.53 -14.29 -12.67
N HIS A 106 3.27 -14.07 -13.76
CA HIS A 106 4.16 -15.10 -14.30
C HIS A 106 5.65 -14.76 -14.17
N ASP A 107 6.03 -13.48 -14.24
CA ASP A 107 7.42 -13.05 -14.35
C ASP A 107 7.95 -12.29 -13.12
N PHE A 108 7.07 -11.76 -12.28
CA PHE A 108 7.49 -10.98 -11.11
C PHE A 108 8.00 -11.89 -9.99
N ASP A 109 9.33 -11.85 -9.74
CA ASP A 109 9.97 -12.61 -8.65
C ASP A 109 9.86 -11.85 -7.31
N TRP A 110 8.78 -12.15 -6.54
CA TRP A 110 8.60 -11.60 -5.20
C TRP A 110 9.78 -11.91 -4.28
N ARG A 111 10.35 -13.12 -4.34
CA ARG A 111 11.47 -13.52 -3.47
C ARG A 111 12.74 -12.73 -3.76
N ALA A 112 12.97 -12.33 -5.00
CA ALA A 112 14.05 -11.41 -5.34
C ALA A 112 13.83 -10.02 -4.70
N GLN A 113 12.60 -9.52 -4.70
CA GLN A 113 12.26 -8.25 -4.05
C GLN A 113 12.42 -8.34 -2.53
N GLU A 114 11.98 -9.41 -1.89
CA GLU A 114 12.21 -9.63 -0.46
C GLU A 114 13.70 -9.59 -0.10
N ARG A 115 14.54 -10.28 -0.87
CA ARG A 115 16.00 -10.27 -0.65
C ARG A 115 16.57 -8.86 -0.78
N MET A 116 16.17 -8.12 -1.80
CA MET A 116 16.60 -6.73 -2.02
C MET A 116 16.20 -5.83 -0.85
N LEU A 117 14.95 -5.92 -0.38
CA LEU A 117 14.46 -5.11 0.73
C LEU A 117 15.09 -5.51 2.06
N ASN A 118 15.32 -6.79 2.29
CA ASN A 118 15.95 -7.30 3.49
C ASN A 118 17.47 -7.01 3.56
N ALA A 119 18.05 -6.38 2.53
CA ALA A 119 19.40 -5.84 2.61
C ALA A 119 19.50 -4.58 3.48
N PHE A 120 18.38 -3.93 3.79
CA PHE A 120 18.32 -2.80 4.72
C PHE A 120 18.04 -3.28 6.15
N ASP A 121 18.61 -2.57 7.13
CA ASP A 121 18.32 -2.81 8.55
C ASP A 121 16.90 -2.34 8.88
N GLN A 122 15.99 -3.28 9.08
CA GLN A 122 14.56 -3.04 9.28
C GLN A 122 14.15 -3.33 10.73
N PHE A 123 13.21 -2.53 11.22
CA PHE A 123 12.74 -2.62 12.59
C PHE A 123 11.24 -2.38 12.68
N LYS A 124 10.68 -2.83 13.81
CA LYS A 124 9.34 -2.48 14.27
C LYS A 124 9.37 -1.96 15.69
N THR A 125 8.48 -1.05 16.01
CA THR A 125 8.17 -0.60 17.35
C THR A 125 6.67 -0.29 17.45
N THR A 126 6.15 -0.14 18.65
CA THR A 126 4.77 0.29 18.86
C THR A 126 4.75 1.74 19.33
N VAL A 127 3.97 2.59 18.67
CA VAL A 127 3.76 3.99 19.01
C VAL A 127 2.26 4.22 19.15
N ASP A 128 1.81 4.67 20.30
CA ASP A 128 0.39 4.91 20.61
C ASP A 128 -0.51 3.68 20.30
N GLY A 129 0.00 2.48 20.54
CA GLY A 129 -0.71 1.21 20.28
C GLY A 129 -0.71 0.75 18.82
N LEU A 130 0.00 1.43 17.94
CA LEU A 130 0.14 1.08 16.53
C LEU A 130 1.54 0.54 16.24
N ASP A 131 1.63 -0.58 15.52
CA ASP A 131 2.91 -1.10 15.04
C ASP A 131 3.44 -0.25 13.90
N VAL A 132 4.62 0.35 14.12
CA VAL A 132 5.33 1.16 13.14
C VAL A 132 6.54 0.39 12.62
N HIS A 133 6.58 0.16 11.32
CA HIS A 133 7.73 -0.41 10.61
C HIS A 133 8.60 0.73 10.07
N PHE A 134 9.93 0.59 10.19
CA PHE A 134 10.88 1.56 9.67
C PHE A 134 12.24 0.92 9.30
N ILE A 135 12.99 1.63 8.47
CA ILE A 135 14.40 1.33 8.18
C ILE A 135 15.26 2.29 8.99
N HIS A 136 16.32 1.78 9.60
CA HIS A 136 17.33 2.61 10.27
C HIS A 136 18.71 2.22 9.76
N GLN A 137 19.16 2.93 8.74
CA GLN A 137 20.48 2.74 8.15
C GLN A 137 21.46 3.76 8.70
N ARG A 138 22.58 3.30 9.25
CA ARG A 138 23.63 4.16 9.79
C ARG A 138 24.68 4.46 8.73
N SER A 139 25.14 5.72 8.70
CA SER A 139 26.33 6.10 7.95
C SER A 139 27.61 5.69 8.72
N PRO A 140 28.70 5.33 8.01
CA PRO A 140 30.01 5.09 8.62
C PRO A 140 30.70 6.38 9.10
N HIS A 141 30.20 7.56 8.73
CA HIS A 141 30.79 8.84 9.09
C HIS A 141 30.39 9.26 10.51
N GLU A 142 31.40 9.63 11.34
CA GLU A 142 31.19 9.97 12.77
C GLU A 142 30.25 11.19 12.99
N ASN A 143 30.25 12.14 12.05
CA ASN A 143 29.47 13.37 12.14
C ASN A 143 28.27 13.38 11.17
N ALA A 144 27.76 12.22 10.77
CA ALA A 144 26.59 12.12 9.93
C ALA A 144 25.38 12.81 10.57
N LEU A 145 24.69 13.63 9.80
CA LEU A 145 23.46 14.28 10.24
C LEU A 145 22.29 13.30 10.24
N PRO A 146 21.49 13.25 11.30
CA PRO A 146 20.29 12.42 11.30
C PRO A 146 19.28 12.98 10.31
N LEU A 147 18.74 12.09 9.46
CA LEU A 147 17.72 12.40 8.45
C LEU A 147 16.55 11.46 8.61
N ILE A 148 15.34 12.00 8.66
CA ILE A 148 14.09 11.23 8.64
C ILE A 148 13.41 11.45 7.30
N LEU A 149 13.01 10.35 6.65
CA LEU A 149 12.23 10.34 5.42
C LEU A 149 10.89 9.66 5.68
N THR A 150 9.81 10.31 5.31
CA THR A 150 8.45 9.75 5.40
C THR A 150 7.84 9.71 4.01
N HIS A 151 7.28 8.55 3.63
CA HIS A 151 6.55 8.43 2.38
C HIS A 151 5.14 9.00 2.48
N GLY A 152 4.55 9.34 1.33
CA GLY A 152 3.15 9.78 1.23
C GLY A 152 2.20 8.61 0.92
N TRP A 153 0.89 8.84 1.11
CA TRP A 153 -0.12 7.91 0.61
C TRP A 153 -0.30 8.07 -0.91
N PRO A 154 -0.40 7.00 -1.69
CA PRO A 154 -0.47 5.56 -1.36
C PRO A 154 0.88 4.84 -1.41
N GLY A 155 1.98 5.55 -1.23
CA GLY A 155 3.33 5.01 -1.31
C GLY A 155 3.75 4.13 -0.14
N SER A 156 5.03 3.77 -0.12
CA SER A 156 5.67 3.00 0.94
C SER A 156 7.15 3.36 1.03
N PHE A 157 7.86 2.82 2.02
CA PHE A 157 9.31 2.98 2.16
C PHE A 157 10.10 2.54 0.90
N MET A 158 9.50 1.74 0.04
CA MET A 158 10.06 1.38 -1.27
C MET A 158 10.47 2.58 -2.12
N GLU A 159 9.80 3.73 -1.96
CA GLU A 159 10.14 4.95 -2.69
C GLU A 159 11.58 5.40 -2.44
N PHE A 160 12.13 5.04 -1.29
CA PHE A 160 13.46 5.44 -0.86
C PHE A 160 14.58 4.43 -1.14
N HIS A 161 14.27 3.23 -1.65
CA HIS A 161 15.25 2.15 -1.79
C HIS A 161 16.51 2.50 -2.59
N LYS A 162 16.41 3.45 -3.54
CA LYS A 162 17.55 3.90 -4.36
C LYS A 162 18.35 5.04 -3.75
N ILE A 163 17.81 5.73 -2.75
CA ILE A 163 18.48 6.88 -2.15
C ILE A 163 19.06 6.59 -0.76
N ILE A 164 18.64 5.51 -0.11
CA ILE A 164 19.15 5.15 1.23
C ILE A 164 20.67 4.96 1.18
N GLY A 165 21.21 4.14 0.28
CA GLY A 165 22.63 3.95 0.11
C GLY A 165 23.37 5.28 -0.10
N PRO A 166 23.11 6.04 -1.16
CA PRO A 166 23.74 7.32 -1.42
C PRO A 166 23.68 8.36 -0.29
N LEU A 167 22.67 8.27 0.60
CA LEU A 167 22.52 9.19 1.74
C LEU A 167 23.28 8.71 2.99
N THR A 168 23.71 7.45 3.01
CA THR A 168 24.40 6.86 4.17
C THR A 168 25.87 6.57 3.92
N ASP A 169 26.36 6.64 2.67
CA ASP A 169 27.76 6.44 2.27
C ASP A 169 28.64 7.63 2.64
#